data_a942b9d5b25e0d9cf725ae64afcc5d4e
#
_entry.id   a942b9d5b25e0d9cf725ae64afcc5d4e
#
_cell.length_a   1.000
_cell.length_b   1.000
_cell.length_c   1.000
_cell.angle_alpha   90.00
_cell.angle_beta   90.00
_cell.angle_gamma   90.00
#
_symmetry.space_group_name_H-M   'P 1'
#
loop_
_entity.id
_entity.type
_entity.pdbx_description
1 polymer ?
#
loop_
_entity_poly.entity_id
_entity_poly.type
_entity_poly.pdbx_seq_one_letter_code
_entity_poly.pdbx_strand_id
1 'polypeptide(L)'
;MMLRRHVADRLVAFIDGELSADEAQHVVAHLEMCVRCRDTYREVRTVVATLEQALTIVPAPDDWETIDAALSRQAGPETANAAVARPRPAFASWWLQSVFATAAVVLAVGGYVAYRWSETPHSPLAVVRIDGSRRAPVADNAWIETDTEVLRLGIGKIGTVDVAPGSRIRVIATGADGYRLGLARGAIAAVIDAPPRLFAVETPTSTVVDLGCAYTMKVDAAGEGVLRVTKGWASLEGKGRESLVPAGASCRTHPARGPDTPAFDDAAPAFRAAVEAFDTGDASPETLDLILRAARVRDTLTLWHLVSRVSAADRARVVDRICELVPLPATLSRDQLVELVPSAMTRWREELAWSW
;
A
#
# COMPACT_ATOMS: atom_id res chain seq x y z
N MET A 1 20.84 27.33 -14.10
CA MET A 1 19.91 26.43 -13.38
C MET A 1 19.55 25.29 -14.36
N MET A 2 20.33 24.20 -14.37
CA MET A 2 20.12 23.08 -15.29
C MET A 2 18.87 22.32 -14.86
N LEU A 3 17.88 22.23 -15.75
CA LEU A 3 16.73 21.33 -15.61
C LEU A 3 17.25 19.91 -15.45
N ARG A 4 17.19 19.37 -14.21
CA ARG A 4 17.53 17.96 -13.95
C ARG A 4 16.49 17.09 -14.66
N ARG A 5 16.88 16.46 -15.75
CA ARG A 5 16.04 15.46 -16.44
C ARG A 5 15.75 14.33 -15.43
N HIS A 6 14.49 14.00 -15.28
CA HIS A 6 14.08 12.82 -14.50
C HIS A 6 14.53 11.55 -15.21
N VAL A 7 14.83 10.50 -14.42
CA VAL A 7 15.29 9.19 -14.94
C VAL A 7 14.15 8.18 -15.07
N ALA A 8 12.90 8.65 -15.03
CA ALA A 8 11.71 7.78 -15.03
C ALA A 8 11.64 6.86 -16.28
N ASP A 9 12.13 7.32 -17.40
CA ASP A 9 12.22 6.58 -18.67
C ASP A 9 13.26 5.45 -18.68
N ARG A 10 14.18 5.43 -17.70
CA ARG A 10 15.24 4.43 -17.56
C ARG A 10 15.00 3.43 -16.42
N LEU A 11 13.94 3.61 -15.63
CA LEU A 11 13.71 2.78 -14.43
C LEU A 11 13.42 1.32 -14.76
N VAL A 12 12.73 1.05 -15.87
CA VAL A 12 12.45 -0.32 -16.32
C VAL A 12 13.76 -1.02 -16.71
N ALA A 13 14.54 -0.42 -17.59
CA ALA A 13 15.85 -0.96 -18.00
C ALA A 13 16.84 -1.09 -16.83
N PHE A 14 16.72 -0.23 -15.81
CA PHE A 14 17.51 -0.34 -14.57
C PHE A 14 17.09 -1.57 -13.75
N ILE A 15 15.79 -1.85 -13.64
CA ILE A 15 15.26 -3.01 -12.90
C ILE A 15 15.64 -4.32 -13.61
N ASP A 16 15.57 -4.31 -14.94
CA ASP A 16 15.88 -5.49 -15.78
C ASP A 16 17.38 -5.73 -15.94
N GLY A 17 18.23 -4.82 -15.42
CA GLY A 17 19.70 -4.95 -15.50
C GLY A 17 20.27 -4.69 -16.89
N GLU A 18 19.53 -4.01 -17.76
CA GLU A 18 19.90 -3.72 -19.16
C GLU A 18 20.77 -2.47 -19.32
N LEU A 19 20.94 -1.68 -18.25
CA LEU A 19 21.81 -0.50 -18.26
C LEU A 19 23.28 -0.86 -18.10
N SER A 20 24.13 -0.08 -18.74
CA SER A 20 25.58 -0.12 -18.48
C SER A 20 25.88 0.28 -17.03
N ALA A 21 27.04 -0.12 -16.50
CA ALA A 21 27.45 0.17 -15.12
C ALA A 21 27.41 1.69 -14.82
N ASP A 22 27.86 2.53 -15.73
CA ASP A 22 27.88 3.98 -15.56
C ASP A 22 26.46 4.58 -15.56
N GLU A 23 25.58 4.07 -16.43
CA GLU A 23 24.18 4.51 -16.48
C GLU A 23 23.41 4.06 -15.23
N ALA A 24 23.61 2.83 -14.77
CA ALA A 24 23.03 2.32 -13.54
C ALA A 24 23.45 3.17 -12.32
N GLN A 25 24.73 3.51 -12.23
CA GLN A 25 25.27 4.36 -11.16
C GLN A 25 24.66 5.78 -11.22
N HIS A 26 24.42 6.32 -12.42
CA HIS A 26 23.76 7.60 -12.60
C HIS A 26 22.28 7.56 -12.14
N VAL A 27 21.56 6.47 -12.42
CA VAL A 27 20.19 6.25 -11.94
C VAL A 27 20.17 6.16 -10.41
N VAL A 28 21.06 5.37 -9.80
CA VAL A 28 21.17 5.25 -8.34
C VAL A 28 21.39 6.62 -7.70
N ALA A 29 22.41 7.38 -8.16
CA ALA A 29 22.70 8.70 -7.62
C ALA A 29 21.51 9.68 -7.78
N HIS A 30 20.72 9.56 -8.87
CA HIS A 30 19.52 10.37 -9.05
C HIS A 30 18.39 9.96 -8.09
N LEU A 31 18.19 8.64 -7.87
CA LEU A 31 17.18 8.13 -6.95
C LEU A 31 17.47 8.55 -5.50
N GLU A 32 18.73 8.71 -5.10
CA GLU A 32 19.10 9.25 -3.79
C GLU A 32 18.63 10.69 -3.58
N MET A 33 18.58 11.50 -4.64
CA MET A 33 18.30 12.94 -4.57
C MET A 33 16.89 13.34 -5.01
N CYS A 34 16.14 12.45 -5.70
CA CYS A 34 14.85 12.77 -6.29
C CYS A 34 13.72 11.90 -5.75
N VAL A 35 12.92 12.44 -4.82
CA VAL A 35 11.77 11.74 -4.22
C VAL A 35 10.80 11.22 -5.29
N ARG A 36 10.47 12.04 -6.29
CA ARG A 36 9.53 11.67 -7.36
C ARG A 36 9.99 10.46 -8.17
N CYS A 37 11.27 10.39 -8.58
CA CYS A 37 11.78 9.24 -9.31
C CYS A 37 11.90 8.01 -8.42
N ARG A 38 12.15 8.17 -7.13
CA ARG A 38 12.13 7.10 -6.13
C ARG A 38 10.74 6.50 -5.98
N ASP A 39 9.70 7.31 -5.94
CA ASP A 39 8.31 6.85 -5.87
C ASP A 39 7.92 6.07 -7.12
N THR A 40 8.23 6.61 -8.32
CA THR A 40 8.02 5.91 -9.58
C THR A 40 8.80 4.57 -9.64
N TYR A 41 10.04 4.54 -9.15
CA TYR A 41 10.83 3.30 -9.06
C TYR A 41 10.15 2.24 -8.18
N ARG A 42 9.60 2.65 -7.05
CA ARG A 42 8.85 1.75 -6.15
C ARG A 42 7.62 1.16 -6.83
N GLU A 43 6.83 2.00 -7.49
CA GLU A 43 5.64 1.58 -8.21
C GLU A 43 5.99 0.55 -9.30
N VAL A 44 6.98 0.86 -10.14
CA VAL A 44 7.42 -0.05 -11.22
C VAL A 44 7.93 -1.37 -10.64
N ARG A 45 8.76 -1.34 -9.60
CA ARG A 45 9.28 -2.55 -8.96
C ARG A 45 8.17 -3.42 -8.34
N THR A 46 7.13 -2.81 -7.77
CA THR A 46 5.99 -3.55 -7.24
C THR A 46 5.22 -4.26 -8.35
N VAL A 47 5.03 -3.59 -9.49
CA VAL A 47 4.39 -4.19 -10.67
C VAL A 47 5.22 -5.36 -11.20
N VAL A 48 6.53 -5.18 -11.35
CA VAL A 48 7.45 -6.23 -11.83
C VAL A 48 7.42 -7.44 -10.90
N ALA A 49 7.55 -7.23 -9.58
CA ALA A 49 7.49 -8.32 -8.59
C ALA A 49 6.14 -9.07 -8.60
N THR A 50 5.04 -8.35 -8.86
CA THR A 50 3.71 -8.97 -8.98
C THR A 50 3.60 -9.81 -10.25
N LEU A 51 4.17 -9.33 -11.36
CA LEU A 51 4.22 -10.06 -12.63
C LEU A 51 5.12 -11.31 -12.52
N GLU A 52 6.27 -11.21 -11.88
CA GLU A 52 7.16 -12.35 -11.64
C GLU A 52 6.47 -13.44 -10.81
N GLN A 53 5.69 -13.07 -9.79
CA GLN A 53 4.89 -14.03 -9.03
C GLN A 53 3.74 -14.64 -9.83
N ALA A 54 3.14 -13.88 -10.75
CA ALA A 54 2.07 -14.38 -11.62
C ALA A 54 2.59 -15.28 -12.75
N LEU A 55 3.85 -15.06 -13.18
CA LEU A 55 4.51 -15.82 -14.24
C LEU A 55 5.19 -17.10 -13.76
N THR A 56 5.08 -17.49 -12.49
CA THR A 56 5.57 -18.79 -11.99
C THR A 56 4.69 -19.96 -12.43
N ILE A 57 3.92 -19.82 -13.52
CA ILE A 57 3.36 -20.95 -14.26
C ILE A 57 4.50 -21.45 -15.15
N VAL A 58 5.20 -22.49 -14.69
CA VAL A 58 6.14 -23.22 -15.55
C VAL A 58 5.27 -23.95 -16.58
N PRO A 59 5.32 -23.60 -17.87
CA PRO A 59 4.61 -24.33 -18.91
C PRO A 59 5.08 -25.80 -18.90
N ALA A 60 4.14 -26.73 -19.11
CA ALA A 60 4.55 -28.13 -19.27
C ALA A 60 5.50 -28.23 -20.48
N PRO A 61 6.47 -29.17 -20.46
CA PRO A 61 7.45 -29.29 -21.56
C PRO A 61 6.81 -29.38 -22.95
N ASP A 62 5.64 -29.96 -23.05
CA ASP A 62 4.91 -30.17 -24.30
C ASP A 62 4.23 -28.89 -24.82
N ASP A 63 4.09 -27.85 -24.02
CA ASP A 63 3.46 -26.59 -24.43
C ASP A 63 4.38 -25.76 -25.33
N TRP A 64 5.69 -25.91 -25.22
CA TRP A 64 6.66 -25.16 -26.00
C TRP A 64 6.60 -25.51 -27.51
N GLU A 65 6.43 -26.78 -27.85
CA GLU A 65 6.28 -27.22 -29.24
C GLU A 65 5.01 -26.64 -29.89
N THR A 66 3.94 -26.51 -29.09
CA THR A 66 2.68 -25.94 -29.55
C THR A 66 2.77 -24.43 -29.75
N ILE A 67 3.50 -23.73 -28.87
CA ILE A 67 3.74 -22.28 -28.95
C ILE A 67 4.65 -21.95 -30.12
N ASP A 68 5.74 -22.69 -30.31
CA ASP A 68 6.68 -22.50 -31.40
C ASP A 68 6.04 -22.75 -32.77
N ALA A 69 5.20 -23.78 -32.88
CA ALA A 69 4.39 -24.04 -34.07
C ALA A 69 3.32 -22.97 -34.35
N ALA A 70 2.80 -22.29 -33.32
CA ALA A 70 1.87 -21.17 -33.46
C ALA A 70 2.57 -19.89 -33.92
N LEU A 71 3.74 -19.58 -33.36
CA LEU A 71 4.57 -18.44 -33.74
C LEU A 71 5.11 -18.59 -35.16
N SER A 72 5.58 -19.78 -35.54
CA SER A 72 6.08 -20.08 -36.90
C SER A 72 4.99 -19.96 -37.97
N ARG A 73 3.74 -20.22 -37.64
CA ARG A 73 2.59 -20.02 -38.55
C ARG A 73 2.21 -18.55 -38.72
N GLN A 74 2.50 -17.67 -37.77
CA GLN A 74 2.26 -16.23 -37.87
C GLN A 74 3.39 -15.47 -38.58
N ALA A 75 4.60 -16.01 -38.63
CA ALA A 75 5.71 -15.50 -39.41
C ALA A 75 5.51 -15.94 -40.89
N GLY A 76 4.68 -15.22 -41.61
CA GLY A 76 4.55 -15.38 -43.07
C GLY A 76 5.88 -15.07 -43.77
N PRO A 77 6.12 -15.57 -45.03
CA PRO A 77 7.39 -15.43 -45.72
C PRO A 77 7.75 -13.95 -45.90
N GLU A 78 8.92 -13.56 -45.43
CA GLU A 78 9.51 -12.24 -45.69
C GLU A 78 9.59 -12.00 -47.21
N THR A 79 8.80 -11.08 -47.70
CA THR A 79 8.99 -10.53 -49.05
C THR A 79 10.12 -9.53 -48.99
N ALA A 80 11.28 -9.98 -49.45
CA ALA A 80 12.44 -9.12 -49.70
C ALA A 80 12.15 -8.09 -50.79
N ASN A 81 12.64 -6.88 -50.54
CA ASN A 81 12.96 -5.84 -51.50
C ASN A 81 11.82 -5.16 -52.28
N ALA A 82 11.35 -4.05 -51.74
CA ALA A 82 10.92 -2.92 -52.57
C ALA A 82 11.78 -1.68 -52.25
N ALA A 83 12.61 -1.29 -53.17
CA ALA A 83 13.40 -0.07 -53.14
C ALA A 83 12.46 1.16 -53.15
N VAL A 84 12.35 1.85 -52.02
CA VAL A 84 11.55 3.06 -51.90
C VAL A 84 12.35 4.23 -52.46
N ALA A 85 11.93 4.73 -53.64
CA ALA A 85 12.39 5.98 -54.22
C ALA A 85 12.05 7.15 -53.26
N ARG A 86 13.05 7.95 -52.88
CA ARG A 86 12.89 9.14 -52.05
C ARG A 86 12.29 10.28 -52.89
N PRO A 87 11.11 10.82 -52.54
CA PRO A 87 10.64 12.08 -53.11
C PRO A 87 11.41 13.26 -52.50
N ARG A 88 11.81 14.23 -53.34
CA ARG A 88 12.41 15.49 -52.93
C ARG A 88 11.39 16.35 -52.18
N PRO A 89 11.76 17.07 -51.12
CA PRO A 89 10.82 17.91 -50.40
C PRO A 89 10.54 19.20 -51.16
N ALA A 90 9.27 19.46 -51.45
CA ALA A 90 8.78 20.78 -51.81
C ALA A 90 8.58 21.59 -50.52
N PHE A 91 9.45 22.60 -50.34
CA PHE A 91 9.29 23.59 -49.26
C PHE A 91 8.14 24.53 -49.65
N ALA A 92 6.96 24.38 -49.08
CA ALA A 92 5.97 25.44 -48.81
C ALA A 92 4.65 24.82 -48.34
N SER A 93 4.30 25.04 -47.14
CA SER A 93 3.01 24.92 -46.45
C SER A 93 2.98 24.14 -45.12
N TRP A 94 4.12 23.87 -44.54
CA TRP A 94 4.21 23.05 -43.32
C TRP A 94 3.78 23.77 -42.04
N TRP A 95 3.82 25.09 -41.99
CA TRP A 95 3.51 25.86 -40.80
C TRP A 95 2.02 25.88 -40.40
N LEU A 96 1.11 25.71 -41.36
CA LEU A 96 -0.32 25.72 -41.09
C LEU A 96 -0.85 24.33 -40.67
N GLN A 97 -0.21 23.24 -41.08
CA GLN A 97 -0.64 21.89 -40.70
C GLN A 97 -0.16 21.48 -39.31
N SER A 98 0.96 22.01 -38.80
CA SER A 98 1.47 21.70 -37.47
C SER A 98 0.61 22.30 -36.34
N VAL A 99 -0.04 23.44 -36.54
CA VAL A 99 -0.91 24.09 -35.53
C VAL A 99 -2.21 23.31 -35.34
N PHE A 100 -2.77 22.74 -36.41
CA PHE A 100 -4.00 21.93 -36.31
C PHE A 100 -3.73 20.53 -35.75
N ALA A 101 -2.56 19.94 -36.01
CA ALA A 101 -2.20 18.64 -35.47
C ALA A 101 -1.94 18.70 -33.96
N THR A 102 -1.27 19.76 -33.49
CA THR A 102 -1.06 19.96 -32.04
C THR A 102 -2.35 20.29 -31.31
N ALA A 103 -3.25 21.09 -31.88
CA ALA A 103 -4.56 21.36 -31.30
C ALA A 103 -5.43 20.09 -31.23
N ALA A 104 -5.42 19.24 -32.27
CA ALA A 104 -6.14 17.99 -32.30
C ALA A 104 -5.61 16.98 -31.23
N VAL A 105 -4.28 16.90 -31.05
CA VAL A 105 -3.67 16.06 -30.01
C VAL A 105 -3.98 16.60 -28.61
N VAL A 106 -3.92 17.91 -28.39
CA VAL A 106 -4.28 18.52 -27.09
C VAL A 106 -5.76 18.32 -26.80
N LEU A 107 -6.64 18.46 -27.77
CA LEU A 107 -8.07 18.20 -27.62
C LEU A 107 -8.37 16.70 -27.44
N ALA A 108 -7.64 15.81 -28.12
CA ALA A 108 -7.80 14.37 -27.94
C ALA A 108 -7.26 13.90 -26.58
N VAL A 109 -6.10 14.39 -26.14
CA VAL A 109 -5.53 14.09 -24.82
C VAL A 109 -6.35 14.76 -23.73
N GLY A 110 -6.74 16.03 -23.90
CA GLY A 110 -7.62 16.73 -22.97
C GLY A 110 -9.01 16.11 -22.90
N GLY A 111 -9.57 15.72 -24.03
CA GLY A 111 -10.83 14.97 -24.11
C GLY A 111 -10.73 13.58 -23.52
N TYR A 112 -9.62 12.86 -23.75
CA TYR A 112 -9.35 11.55 -23.15
C TYR A 112 -9.15 11.66 -21.64
N VAL A 113 -8.41 12.65 -21.17
CA VAL A 113 -8.23 12.90 -19.71
C VAL A 113 -9.56 13.34 -19.08
N ALA A 114 -10.30 14.24 -19.72
CA ALA A 114 -11.65 14.62 -19.24
C ALA A 114 -12.64 13.44 -19.34
N TYR A 115 -12.57 12.60 -20.36
CA TYR A 115 -13.33 11.37 -20.50
C TYR A 115 -12.94 10.35 -19.42
N ARG A 116 -11.65 10.16 -19.13
CA ARG A 116 -11.17 9.31 -18.03
C ARG A 116 -11.57 9.87 -16.66
N TRP A 117 -11.64 11.18 -16.52
CA TRP A 117 -12.14 11.82 -15.29
C TRP A 117 -13.68 11.82 -15.20
N SER A 118 -14.38 11.81 -16.32
CA SER A 118 -15.83 11.64 -16.35
C SER A 118 -16.26 10.17 -16.32
N GLU A 119 -15.39 9.24 -16.71
CA GLU A 119 -15.55 7.79 -16.55
C GLU A 119 -15.16 7.26 -15.17
N THR A 120 -14.86 8.12 -14.18
CA THR A 120 -15.22 7.73 -12.84
C THR A 120 -16.73 7.68 -12.80
N PRO A 121 -17.39 6.51 -12.98
CA PRO A 121 -18.81 6.47 -12.80
C PRO A 121 -19.01 6.77 -11.32
N HIS A 122 -19.63 7.88 -11.03
CA HIS A 122 -20.38 8.09 -9.81
C HIS A 122 -21.59 7.15 -9.89
N SER A 123 -21.35 5.87 -10.16
CA SER A 123 -22.30 4.82 -9.80
C SER A 123 -22.48 5.01 -8.30
N PRO A 124 -23.72 5.11 -7.80
CA PRO A 124 -23.93 5.06 -6.36
C PRO A 124 -23.10 3.87 -5.91
N LEU A 125 -22.11 4.15 -5.07
CA LEU A 125 -21.11 3.20 -4.64
C LEU A 125 -21.86 2.18 -3.79
N ALA A 126 -22.49 1.21 -4.45
CA ALA A 126 -23.35 0.26 -3.77
C ALA A 126 -22.46 -0.79 -3.12
N VAL A 127 -22.56 -0.92 -1.80
CA VAL A 127 -22.18 -2.15 -1.14
C VAL A 127 -23.25 -3.18 -1.48
N VAL A 128 -22.84 -4.27 -2.09
CA VAL A 128 -23.76 -5.34 -2.51
C VAL A 128 -23.47 -6.63 -1.75
N ARG A 129 -24.53 -7.30 -1.28
CA ARG A 129 -24.45 -8.66 -0.81
C ARG A 129 -24.23 -9.58 -2.01
N ILE A 130 -23.24 -10.45 -1.93
CA ILE A 130 -22.93 -11.44 -2.95
C ILE A 130 -23.33 -12.82 -2.41
N ASP A 131 -24.30 -13.46 -3.07
CA ASP A 131 -24.76 -14.80 -2.78
C ASP A 131 -24.70 -15.60 -4.08
N GLY A 132 -23.62 -16.35 -4.26
CA GLY A 132 -23.30 -16.99 -5.53
C GLY A 132 -23.26 -15.98 -6.67
N SER A 133 -24.18 -16.11 -7.64
CA SER A 133 -24.32 -15.16 -8.77
C SER A 133 -25.24 -13.98 -8.47
N ARG A 134 -25.98 -14.00 -7.36
CA ARG A 134 -26.90 -12.91 -6.97
C ARG A 134 -26.17 -11.77 -6.31
N ARG A 135 -26.54 -10.55 -6.70
CA ARG A 135 -26.07 -9.31 -6.09
C ARG A 135 -27.26 -8.49 -5.66
N ALA A 136 -27.34 -8.15 -4.39
CA ALA A 136 -28.41 -7.31 -3.86
C ALA A 136 -27.80 -6.11 -3.13
N PRO A 137 -28.28 -4.88 -3.39
CA PRO A 137 -27.78 -3.71 -2.68
C PRO A 137 -28.08 -3.82 -1.18
N VAL A 138 -27.15 -3.36 -0.37
CA VAL A 138 -27.30 -3.26 1.07
C VAL A 138 -27.80 -1.85 1.41
N ALA A 139 -28.82 -1.75 2.23
CA ALA A 139 -29.36 -0.47 2.66
C ALA A 139 -28.36 0.24 3.58
N ASP A 140 -28.21 1.56 3.36
CA ASP A 140 -27.36 2.39 4.21
C ASP A 140 -27.90 2.44 5.65
N ASN A 141 -26.99 2.45 6.60
CA ASN A 141 -27.25 2.51 8.05
C ASN A 141 -28.05 1.34 8.66
N ALA A 142 -28.46 0.35 7.89
CA ALA A 142 -29.11 -0.84 8.43
C ALA A 142 -28.08 -1.77 9.06
N TRP A 143 -28.35 -2.25 10.27
CA TRP A 143 -27.57 -3.29 10.90
C TRP A 143 -27.86 -4.65 10.24
N ILE A 144 -26.81 -5.37 9.94
CA ILE A 144 -26.85 -6.74 9.44
C ILE A 144 -26.22 -7.61 10.51
N GLU A 145 -26.92 -8.64 10.93
CA GLU A 145 -26.41 -9.71 11.78
C GLU A 145 -26.25 -10.97 10.95
N THR A 146 -25.08 -11.61 11.09
CA THR A 146 -24.79 -12.88 10.42
C THR A 146 -25.01 -14.03 11.42
N ASP A 147 -25.77 -15.04 11.04
CA ASP A 147 -26.03 -16.19 11.90
C ASP A 147 -24.91 -17.23 11.80
N THR A 148 -25.08 -18.21 10.90
CA THR A 148 -24.17 -19.37 10.74
C THR A 148 -23.33 -19.33 9.48
N GLU A 149 -23.66 -18.46 8.55
CA GLU A 149 -23.00 -18.36 7.25
C GLU A 149 -22.14 -17.11 7.13
N VAL A 150 -21.10 -17.20 6.31
CA VAL A 150 -20.28 -16.06 5.91
C VAL A 150 -21.08 -15.18 4.95
N LEU A 151 -21.19 -13.91 5.27
CA LEU A 151 -21.77 -12.92 4.37
C LEU A 151 -20.66 -12.24 3.55
N ARG A 152 -20.69 -12.38 2.24
CA ARG A 152 -19.77 -11.65 1.35
C ARG A 152 -20.39 -10.34 0.88
N LEU A 153 -19.66 -9.26 1.09
CA LEU A 153 -19.99 -7.92 0.62
C LEU A 153 -19.03 -7.52 -0.50
N GLY A 154 -19.55 -7.09 -1.64
CA GLY A 154 -18.79 -6.40 -2.67
C GLY A 154 -18.77 -4.91 -2.40
N ILE A 155 -17.60 -4.30 -2.38
CA ILE A 155 -17.40 -2.87 -2.11
C ILE A 155 -17.15 -2.17 -3.45
N GLY A 156 -18.20 -1.73 -4.10
CA GLY A 156 -18.09 -1.13 -5.42
C GLY A 156 -17.26 -1.97 -6.40
N LYS A 157 -16.20 -1.35 -6.95
CA LYS A 157 -15.20 -2.01 -7.80
C LYS A 157 -13.86 -2.20 -7.10
N ILE A 158 -13.76 -1.84 -5.81
CA ILE A 158 -12.49 -1.74 -5.08
C ILE A 158 -12.17 -3.00 -4.26
N GLY A 159 -13.09 -3.92 -4.09
CA GLY A 159 -12.78 -5.13 -3.36
C GLY A 159 -13.97 -5.84 -2.74
N THR A 160 -13.65 -6.72 -1.79
CA THR A 160 -14.66 -7.52 -1.07
C THR A 160 -14.37 -7.56 0.43
N VAL A 161 -15.43 -7.74 1.20
CA VAL A 161 -15.38 -7.96 2.64
C VAL A 161 -16.18 -9.21 2.98
N ASP A 162 -15.52 -10.21 3.51
CA ASP A 162 -16.16 -11.41 4.07
C ASP A 162 -16.44 -11.16 5.55
N VAL A 163 -17.70 -11.26 5.94
CA VAL A 163 -18.19 -11.07 7.30
C VAL A 163 -18.43 -12.44 7.93
N ALA A 164 -17.73 -12.74 8.99
CA ALA A 164 -17.81 -14.04 9.66
C ALA A 164 -19.20 -14.24 10.34
N PRO A 165 -19.59 -15.49 10.60
CA PRO A 165 -20.76 -15.81 11.40
C PRO A 165 -20.76 -15.11 12.79
N GLY A 166 -21.93 -14.78 13.29
CA GLY A 166 -22.11 -14.15 14.60
C GLY A 166 -21.66 -12.69 14.66
N SER A 167 -21.39 -12.06 13.51
CA SER A 167 -20.95 -10.68 13.40
C SER A 167 -22.12 -9.71 13.29
N ARG A 168 -21.89 -8.46 13.73
CA ARG A 168 -22.84 -7.35 13.57
C ARG A 168 -22.16 -6.19 12.84
N ILE A 169 -22.62 -5.92 11.63
CA ILE A 169 -22.02 -4.94 10.72
C ILE A 169 -23.09 -4.01 10.15
N ARG A 170 -22.71 -2.81 9.74
CA ARG A 170 -23.57 -1.90 8.96
C ARG A 170 -22.77 -1.16 7.88
N VAL A 171 -23.41 -0.72 6.84
CA VAL A 171 -22.89 0.25 5.89
C VAL A 171 -23.18 1.65 6.42
N ILE A 172 -22.12 2.42 6.71
CA ILE A 172 -22.27 3.78 7.28
C ILE A 172 -22.36 4.81 6.17
N ALA A 173 -21.48 4.72 5.19
CA ALA A 173 -21.44 5.64 4.07
C ALA A 173 -20.93 4.95 2.81
N THR A 174 -21.53 5.35 1.69
CA THR A 174 -21.12 4.99 0.34
C THR A 174 -21.20 6.26 -0.50
N GLY A 175 -20.07 6.75 -1.00
CA GLY A 175 -20.09 8.03 -1.73
C GLY A 175 -18.74 8.36 -2.38
N ALA A 176 -18.66 9.55 -2.95
CA ALA A 176 -17.45 10.07 -3.58
C ALA A 176 -16.26 10.14 -2.59
N ASP A 177 -16.56 10.36 -1.31
CA ASP A 177 -15.56 10.46 -0.24
C ASP A 177 -15.10 9.08 0.31
N GLY A 178 -15.59 8.00 -0.29
CA GLY A 178 -15.20 6.63 0.04
C GLY A 178 -16.29 5.77 0.67
N TYR A 179 -15.86 4.61 1.18
CA TYR A 179 -16.72 3.60 1.79
C TYR A 179 -16.42 3.49 3.28
N ARG A 180 -17.47 3.47 4.08
CA ARG A 180 -17.36 3.24 5.52
C ARG A 180 -18.28 2.12 5.96
N LEU A 181 -17.71 1.12 6.61
CA LEU A 181 -18.44 0.06 7.30
C LEU A 181 -18.33 0.24 8.81
N GLY A 182 -19.31 -0.19 9.56
CA GLY A 182 -19.27 -0.26 11.02
C GLY A 182 -19.28 -1.73 11.45
N LEU A 183 -18.26 -2.17 12.18
CA LEU A 183 -18.19 -3.50 12.80
C LEU A 183 -18.39 -3.34 14.32
N ALA A 184 -19.58 -3.67 14.80
CA ALA A 184 -19.87 -3.57 16.23
C ALA A 184 -19.29 -4.75 17.03
N ARG A 185 -19.34 -5.96 16.48
CA ARG A 185 -18.77 -7.18 17.04
C ARG A 185 -18.58 -8.23 15.95
N GLY A 186 -17.75 -9.23 16.19
CA GLY A 186 -17.49 -10.34 15.28
C GLY A 186 -16.20 -10.17 14.51
N ALA A 187 -16.14 -10.67 13.27
CA ALA A 187 -14.93 -10.60 12.48
C ALA A 187 -15.23 -10.33 11.00
N ILE A 188 -14.31 -9.65 10.35
CA ILE A 188 -14.29 -9.44 8.92
C ILE A 188 -12.93 -9.81 8.33
N ALA A 189 -12.94 -10.22 7.06
CA ALA A 189 -11.75 -10.29 6.22
C ALA A 189 -11.97 -9.39 5.01
N ALA A 190 -11.14 -8.37 4.86
CA ALA A 190 -11.23 -7.40 3.78
C ALA A 190 -10.06 -7.59 2.80
N VAL A 191 -10.38 -7.51 1.51
CA VAL A 191 -9.40 -7.45 0.43
C VAL A 191 -9.76 -6.25 -0.43
N ILE A 192 -8.98 -5.20 -0.31
CA ILE A 192 -9.26 -3.90 -0.91
C ILE A 192 -8.09 -3.49 -1.81
N ASP A 193 -8.43 -3.16 -3.04
CA ASP A 193 -7.50 -2.61 -4.03
C ASP A 193 -8.01 -1.23 -4.45
N ALA A 194 -7.57 -0.23 -3.70
CA ALA A 194 -8.02 1.15 -3.85
C ALA A 194 -6.94 2.13 -3.43
N PRO A 195 -7.04 3.40 -3.87
CA PRO A 195 -6.22 4.46 -3.31
C PRO A 195 -6.34 4.52 -1.78
N PRO A 196 -5.25 4.89 -1.08
CA PRO A 196 -5.26 5.01 0.37
C PRO A 196 -6.42 5.86 0.88
N ARG A 197 -7.02 5.43 2.02
CA ARG A 197 -8.10 6.10 2.74
C ARG A 197 -9.47 6.11 2.06
N LEU A 198 -9.63 5.40 0.93
CA LEU A 198 -10.93 5.30 0.25
C LEU A 198 -11.88 4.32 0.96
N PHE A 199 -11.34 3.38 1.73
CA PHE A 199 -12.11 2.42 2.52
C PHE A 199 -11.74 2.51 3.99
N ALA A 200 -12.74 2.45 4.87
CA ALA A 200 -12.53 2.42 6.31
C ALA A 200 -13.57 1.55 7.03
N VAL A 201 -13.15 0.96 8.15
CA VAL A 201 -14.02 0.18 9.03
C VAL A 201 -14.00 0.78 10.43
N GLU A 202 -15.13 1.30 10.86
CA GLU A 202 -15.33 1.83 12.20
C GLU A 202 -15.66 0.69 13.17
N THR A 203 -14.97 0.66 14.28
CA THR A 203 -15.24 -0.24 15.40
C THR A 203 -15.59 0.58 16.65
N PRO A 204 -16.06 -0.01 17.74
CA PRO A 204 -16.35 0.74 18.96
C PRO A 204 -15.16 1.52 19.54
N THR A 205 -13.92 1.12 19.20
CA THR A 205 -12.71 1.63 19.85
C THR A 205 -11.74 2.33 18.90
N SER A 206 -11.87 2.08 17.60
CA SER A 206 -10.94 2.56 16.59
C SER A 206 -11.54 2.54 15.20
N THR A 207 -10.88 3.18 14.27
CA THR A 207 -11.15 3.09 12.83
C THR A 207 -9.98 2.43 12.13
N VAL A 208 -10.23 1.35 11.41
CA VAL A 208 -9.26 0.78 10.46
C VAL A 208 -9.36 1.58 9.17
N VAL A 209 -8.29 2.24 8.79
CA VAL A 209 -8.16 2.98 7.51
C VAL A 209 -7.32 2.15 6.56
N ASP A 210 -7.90 1.79 5.43
CA ASP A 210 -7.22 1.02 4.39
C ASP A 210 -6.21 1.88 3.63
N LEU A 211 -5.03 1.32 3.38
CA LEU A 211 -3.96 1.95 2.60
C LEU A 211 -3.58 1.10 1.38
N GLY A 212 -4.52 0.27 0.87
CA GLY A 212 -4.29 -0.71 -0.19
C GLY A 212 -3.86 -2.05 0.40
N CYS A 213 -4.79 -2.77 1.07
CA CYS A 213 -4.41 -3.93 1.87
C CYS A 213 -5.40 -5.09 1.85
N ALA A 214 -4.91 -6.23 2.35
CA ALA A 214 -5.75 -7.33 2.80
C ALA A 214 -5.54 -7.55 4.29
N TYR A 215 -6.64 -7.64 5.05
CA TYR A 215 -6.57 -7.74 6.51
C TYR A 215 -7.78 -8.48 7.11
N THR A 216 -7.62 -8.90 8.35
CA THR A 216 -8.71 -9.33 9.20
C THR A 216 -8.84 -8.38 10.38
N MET A 217 -10.10 -8.04 10.75
CA MET A 217 -10.41 -7.30 11.97
C MET A 217 -11.39 -8.11 12.78
N LYS A 218 -11.07 -8.35 14.04
CA LYS A 218 -11.95 -8.98 15.04
C LYS A 218 -12.30 -7.97 16.10
N VAL A 219 -13.54 -7.98 16.59
CA VAL A 219 -14.04 -7.16 17.68
C VAL A 219 -14.87 -8.06 18.58
N ASP A 220 -14.54 -8.13 19.85
CA ASP A 220 -15.29 -8.91 20.84
C ASP A 220 -16.48 -8.14 21.43
N ALA A 221 -17.19 -8.76 22.36
CA ALA A 221 -18.35 -8.17 23.02
C ALA A 221 -17.99 -7.00 23.96
N ALA A 222 -16.74 -6.94 24.45
CA ALA A 222 -16.24 -5.83 25.27
C ALA A 222 -15.77 -4.63 24.41
N GLY A 223 -15.74 -4.80 23.09
CA GLY A 223 -15.24 -3.80 22.14
C GLY A 223 -13.72 -3.85 21.95
N GLU A 224 -13.03 -4.83 22.54
CA GLU A 224 -11.63 -5.06 22.24
C GLU A 224 -11.47 -5.62 20.84
N GLY A 225 -10.44 -5.18 20.12
CA GLY A 225 -10.22 -5.57 18.75
C GLY A 225 -8.81 -6.05 18.46
N VAL A 226 -8.69 -6.82 17.37
CA VAL A 226 -7.38 -7.24 16.82
C VAL A 226 -7.42 -7.08 15.33
N LEU A 227 -6.56 -6.20 14.81
CA LEU A 227 -6.26 -6.05 13.41
C LEU A 227 -5.04 -6.91 13.05
N ARG A 228 -5.11 -7.68 11.98
CA ARG A 228 -3.98 -8.39 11.38
C ARG A 228 -3.95 -8.12 9.89
N VAL A 229 -2.84 -7.60 9.37
CA VAL A 229 -2.64 -7.30 7.96
C VAL A 229 -1.87 -8.44 7.29
N THR A 230 -2.36 -8.91 6.15
CA THR A 230 -1.74 -10.00 5.39
C THR A 230 -1.07 -9.51 4.10
N LYS A 231 -1.51 -8.35 3.57
CA LYS A 231 -0.91 -7.71 2.39
C LYS A 231 -1.04 -6.20 2.52
N GLY A 232 -0.03 -5.44 2.11
CA GLY A 232 -0.06 -3.98 2.12
C GLY A 232 -0.01 -3.39 3.53
N TRP A 233 -0.75 -2.30 3.74
CA TRP A 233 -0.70 -1.50 4.97
C TRP A 233 -2.09 -1.07 5.40
N ALA A 234 -2.32 -1.02 6.70
CA ALA A 234 -3.50 -0.39 7.29
C ALA A 234 -3.09 0.56 8.42
N SER A 235 -3.85 1.64 8.63
CA SER A 235 -3.73 2.48 9.81
C SER A 235 -4.89 2.17 10.77
N LEU A 236 -4.59 2.00 12.05
CA LEU A 236 -5.56 1.84 13.11
C LEU A 236 -5.59 3.13 13.94
N GLU A 237 -6.68 3.88 13.83
CA GLU A 237 -6.81 5.23 14.40
C GLU A 237 -7.85 5.23 15.53
N GLY A 238 -7.55 5.83 16.67
CA GLY A 238 -8.49 5.97 17.77
C GLY A 238 -7.89 6.60 19.03
N LYS A 239 -8.71 7.28 19.80
CA LYS A 239 -8.29 7.91 21.08
C LYS A 239 -7.04 8.82 20.97
N GLY A 240 -6.88 9.50 19.84
CA GLY A 240 -5.71 10.35 19.59
C GLY A 240 -4.41 9.58 19.29
N ARG A 241 -4.49 8.27 19.06
CA ARG A 241 -3.38 7.41 18.67
C ARG A 241 -3.57 6.90 17.24
N GLU A 242 -2.46 6.72 16.56
CA GLU A 242 -2.38 6.04 15.28
C GLU A 242 -1.38 4.88 15.40
N SER A 243 -1.73 3.74 14.82
CA SER A 243 -0.84 2.58 14.71
C SER A 243 -0.83 2.10 13.26
N LEU A 244 0.31 2.25 12.61
CA LEU A 244 0.52 1.79 11.25
C LEU A 244 0.90 0.32 11.27
N VAL A 245 0.14 -0.52 10.56
CA VAL A 245 0.27 -1.98 10.59
C VAL A 245 0.59 -2.49 9.20
N PRO A 246 1.82 -2.95 8.93
CA PRO A 246 2.22 -3.57 7.67
C PRO A 246 1.82 -5.05 7.58
N ALA A 247 1.98 -5.63 6.39
CA ALA A 247 1.79 -7.05 6.16
C ALA A 247 2.65 -7.92 7.10
N GLY A 248 2.03 -8.93 7.72
CA GLY A 248 2.65 -9.83 8.70
C GLY A 248 2.70 -9.26 10.13
N ALA A 249 2.12 -8.07 10.35
CA ALA A 249 1.98 -7.50 11.68
C ALA A 249 0.52 -7.52 12.17
N SER A 250 0.35 -7.43 13.47
CA SER A 250 -0.92 -7.27 14.14
C SER A 250 -0.89 -6.14 15.16
N CYS A 251 -2.07 -5.58 15.43
CA CYS A 251 -2.26 -4.54 16.41
C CYS A 251 -3.57 -4.77 17.15
N ARG A 252 -3.54 -4.68 18.48
CA ARG A 252 -4.76 -4.72 19.31
C ARG A 252 -5.35 -3.31 19.45
N THR A 253 -6.61 -3.24 19.83
CA THR A 253 -7.27 -1.99 20.19
C THR A 253 -8.12 -2.21 21.44
N HIS A 254 -8.12 -1.21 22.30
CA HIS A 254 -8.76 -1.28 23.60
C HIS A 254 -9.70 -0.07 23.83
N PRO A 255 -10.90 -0.26 24.45
CA PRO A 255 -11.87 0.82 24.65
C PRO A 255 -11.31 2.05 25.38
N ALA A 256 -10.47 1.85 26.37
CA ALA A 256 -9.95 2.94 27.18
C ALA A 256 -8.80 3.73 26.51
N ARG A 257 -7.91 3.04 25.77
CA ARG A 257 -6.65 3.63 25.28
C ARG A 257 -6.50 3.67 23.77
N GLY A 258 -7.43 3.05 23.01
CA GLY A 258 -7.37 2.97 21.55
C GLY A 258 -6.35 1.94 21.05
N PRO A 259 -5.69 2.18 19.91
CA PRO A 259 -4.72 1.26 19.34
C PRO A 259 -3.48 1.07 20.19
N ASP A 260 -3.10 -0.19 20.41
CA ASP A 260 -1.87 -0.60 21.04
C ASP A 260 -0.67 -0.49 20.07
N THR A 261 0.50 -0.88 20.52
CA THR A 261 1.72 -0.89 19.70
C THR A 261 1.70 -2.07 18.75
N PRO A 262 1.84 -1.88 17.41
CA PRO A 262 1.86 -2.97 16.47
C PRO A 262 3.14 -3.80 16.60
N ALA A 263 3.02 -5.11 16.39
CA ALA A 263 4.15 -6.02 16.38
C ALA A 263 4.01 -7.05 15.27
N PHE A 264 5.12 -7.53 14.74
CA PHE A 264 5.12 -8.62 13.77
C PHE A 264 4.71 -9.94 14.43
N ASP A 265 3.91 -10.74 13.73
CA ASP A 265 3.42 -12.02 14.21
C ASP A 265 4.56 -13.04 14.44
N ASP A 266 5.66 -12.90 13.69
CA ASP A 266 6.87 -13.71 13.78
C ASP A 266 7.90 -13.20 14.80
N ALA A 267 7.60 -12.12 15.52
CA ALA A 267 8.46 -11.64 16.58
C ALA A 267 8.51 -12.64 17.76
N ALA A 268 9.64 -12.65 18.47
CA ALA A 268 9.84 -13.56 19.58
C ALA A 268 8.69 -13.45 20.61
N PRO A 269 8.16 -14.56 21.14
CA PRO A 269 7.06 -14.53 22.09
C PRO A 269 7.32 -13.62 23.29
N ALA A 270 8.54 -13.62 23.84
CA ALA A 270 8.94 -12.76 24.94
C ALA A 270 8.89 -11.27 24.58
N PHE A 271 9.30 -10.91 23.35
CA PHE A 271 9.20 -9.55 22.84
C PHE A 271 7.73 -9.10 22.78
N ARG A 272 6.87 -9.90 22.14
CA ARG A 272 5.43 -9.57 22.01
C ARG A 272 4.75 -9.46 23.37
N ALA A 273 5.07 -10.36 24.30
CA ALA A 273 4.54 -10.31 25.67
C ALA A 273 4.97 -9.03 26.41
N ALA A 274 6.22 -8.59 26.24
CA ALA A 274 6.71 -7.35 26.84
C ALA A 274 6.04 -6.10 26.22
N VAL A 275 5.82 -6.09 24.91
CA VAL A 275 5.07 -5.00 24.23
C VAL A 275 3.63 -4.95 24.73
N GLU A 276 2.96 -6.10 24.90
CA GLU A 276 1.61 -6.17 25.45
C GLU A 276 1.57 -5.71 26.93
N ALA A 277 2.55 -6.11 27.74
CA ALA A 277 2.68 -5.64 29.12
C ALA A 277 2.85 -4.11 29.18
N PHE A 278 3.72 -3.56 28.34
CA PHE A 278 3.92 -2.12 28.23
C PHE A 278 2.62 -1.38 27.88
N ASP A 279 1.89 -1.83 26.87
CA ASP A 279 0.62 -1.22 26.45
C ASP A 279 -0.47 -1.35 27.53
N THR A 280 -0.43 -2.38 28.37
CA THR A 280 -1.38 -2.59 29.49
C THR A 280 -0.99 -1.87 30.77
N GLY A 281 0.11 -1.10 30.76
CA GLY A 281 0.51 -0.20 31.85
C GLY A 281 1.77 -0.60 32.62
N ASP A 282 2.39 -1.74 32.30
CA ASP A 282 3.70 -2.11 32.86
C ASP A 282 4.83 -1.44 32.02
N ALA A 283 4.93 -0.11 32.15
CA ALA A 283 6.00 0.67 31.55
C ALA A 283 7.27 0.71 32.44
N SER A 284 7.55 -0.38 33.13
CA SER A 284 8.75 -0.50 33.97
C SER A 284 10.03 -0.46 33.15
N PRO A 285 11.16 0.00 33.73
CA PRO A 285 12.46 -0.05 33.07
C PRO A 285 12.83 -1.45 32.59
N GLU A 286 12.48 -2.49 33.33
CA GLU A 286 12.75 -3.90 33.03
C GLU A 286 12.00 -4.37 31.79
N THR A 287 10.72 -4.01 31.66
CA THR A 287 9.87 -4.29 30.50
C THR A 287 10.41 -3.59 29.27
N LEU A 288 10.76 -2.30 29.38
CA LEU A 288 11.36 -1.56 28.28
C LEU A 288 12.72 -2.15 27.86
N ASP A 289 13.57 -2.51 28.83
CA ASP A 289 14.86 -3.16 28.57
C ASP A 289 14.72 -4.47 27.81
N LEU A 290 13.71 -5.27 28.14
CA LEU A 290 13.44 -6.51 27.44
C LEU A 290 13.02 -6.23 26.00
N ILE A 291 12.14 -5.26 25.77
CA ILE A 291 11.72 -4.85 24.42
C ILE A 291 12.95 -4.41 23.60
N LEU A 292 13.77 -3.50 24.14
CA LEU A 292 14.93 -2.96 23.43
C LEU A 292 15.96 -4.05 23.10
N ARG A 293 16.29 -4.94 24.05
CA ARG A 293 17.27 -6.03 23.83
C ARG A 293 16.80 -7.07 22.83
N ALA A 294 15.50 -7.41 22.85
CA ALA A 294 14.95 -8.49 22.02
C ALA A 294 14.57 -8.02 20.60
N ALA A 295 14.52 -6.70 20.35
CA ALA A 295 14.13 -6.14 19.07
C ALA A 295 15.13 -6.47 17.94
N ARG A 296 14.62 -6.98 16.83
CA ARG A 296 15.31 -7.21 15.55
C ARG A 296 15.16 -5.98 14.64
N VAL A 297 15.87 -5.94 13.52
CA VAL A 297 15.76 -4.88 12.51
C VAL A 297 14.30 -4.63 12.12
N ARG A 298 13.53 -5.69 11.83
CA ARG A 298 12.12 -5.58 11.46
C ARG A 298 11.24 -5.02 12.59
N ASP A 299 11.60 -5.27 13.84
CA ASP A 299 10.85 -4.80 15.02
C ASP A 299 11.05 -3.30 15.27
N THR A 300 11.84 -2.59 14.43
CA THR A 300 11.90 -1.12 14.41
C THR A 300 10.53 -0.49 14.14
N LEU A 301 9.58 -1.20 13.53
CA LEU A 301 8.16 -0.83 13.49
C LEU A 301 7.62 -0.57 14.90
N THR A 302 7.73 -1.56 15.77
CA THR A 302 7.28 -1.49 17.17
C THR A 302 8.00 -0.38 17.92
N LEU A 303 9.32 -0.31 17.78
CA LEU A 303 10.13 0.70 18.45
C LEU A 303 9.78 2.12 17.97
N TRP A 304 9.52 2.34 16.68
CA TRP A 304 9.11 3.64 16.15
C TRP A 304 7.81 4.12 16.79
N HIS A 305 6.83 3.25 16.98
CA HIS A 305 5.60 3.59 17.68
C HIS A 305 5.85 3.87 19.18
N LEU A 306 6.77 3.14 19.80
CA LEU A 306 7.15 3.36 21.19
C LEU A 306 7.81 4.71 21.44
N VAL A 307 8.56 5.29 20.48
CA VAL A 307 9.22 6.59 20.65
C VAL A 307 8.27 7.66 21.18
N SER A 308 7.02 7.68 20.70
CA SER A 308 6.00 8.65 21.14
C SER A 308 5.21 8.20 22.38
N ARG A 309 5.36 6.94 22.81
CA ARG A 309 4.57 6.32 23.89
C ARG A 309 5.31 6.18 25.20
N VAL A 310 6.64 6.15 25.13
CA VAL A 310 7.51 6.11 26.33
C VAL A 310 7.63 7.49 27.00
N SER A 311 8.13 7.49 28.23
CA SER A 311 8.47 8.74 28.93
C SER A 311 9.53 9.55 28.18
N ALA A 312 9.58 10.86 28.41
CA ALA A 312 10.62 11.71 27.80
C ALA A 312 12.05 11.24 28.16
N ALA A 313 12.23 10.69 29.36
CA ALA A 313 13.51 10.16 29.82
C ALA A 313 13.95 8.88 29.07
N ASP A 314 12.98 8.03 28.68
CA ASP A 314 13.28 6.77 28.01
C ASP A 314 13.36 6.91 26.48
N ARG A 315 12.87 8.01 25.93
CA ARG A 315 12.78 8.22 24.47
C ARG A 315 14.13 8.13 23.78
N ALA A 316 15.16 8.72 24.40
CA ALA A 316 16.52 8.66 23.87
C ALA A 316 17.00 7.21 23.72
N ARG A 317 16.69 6.33 24.69
CA ARG A 317 17.07 4.91 24.66
C ARG A 317 16.40 4.15 23.50
N VAL A 318 15.11 4.46 23.23
CA VAL A 318 14.38 3.85 22.12
C VAL A 318 14.95 4.32 20.79
N VAL A 319 15.20 5.63 20.64
CA VAL A 319 15.83 6.21 19.43
C VAL A 319 17.21 5.61 19.19
N ASP A 320 18.04 5.53 20.23
CA ASP A 320 19.40 4.95 20.13
C ASP A 320 19.32 3.49 19.68
N ARG A 321 18.39 2.70 20.23
CA ARG A 321 18.23 1.30 19.81
C ARG A 321 17.81 1.15 18.37
N ILE A 322 16.91 2.01 17.85
CA ILE A 322 16.56 1.99 16.43
C ILE A 322 17.80 2.34 15.58
N CYS A 323 18.59 3.34 15.98
CA CYS A 323 19.81 3.73 15.27
C CYS A 323 20.91 2.64 15.27
N GLU A 324 20.95 1.80 16.31
CA GLU A 324 21.83 0.62 16.35
C GLU A 324 21.38 -0.46 15.34
N LEU A 325 20.07 -0.65 15.18
CA LEU A 325 19.49 -1.64 14.27
C LEU A 325 19.49 -1.18 12.82
N VAL A 326 19.22 0.11 12.59
CA VAL A 326 19.15 0.73 11.27
C VAL A 326 19.88 2.08 11.34
N PRO A 327 20.96 2.25 10.59
CA PRO A 327 21.74 3.50 10.62
C PRO A 327 20.88 4.72 10.34
N LEU A 328 21.06 5.78 11.15
CA LEU A 328 20.33 7.03 10.97
C LEU A 328 20.81 7.75 9.69
N PRO A 329 19.89 8.12 8.77
CA PRO A 329 20.23 8.92 7.60
C PRO A 329 20.89 10.23 7.96
N ALA A 330 21.91 10.66 7.23
CA ALA A 330 22.63 11.92 7.47
C ALA A 330 21.72 13.19 7.39
N THR A 331 20.52 13.05 6.82
CA THR A 331 19.52 14.12 6.72
C THR A 331 18.67 14.31 7.97
N LEU A 332 18.81 13.40 8.96
CA LEU A 332 18.06 13.42 10.22
C LEU A 332 18.99 13.63 11.40
N SER A 333 18.52 14.39 12.37
CA SER A 333 19.22 14.58 13.65
C SER A 333 18.56 13.72 14.73
N ARG A 334 19.38 13.04 15.54
CA ARG A 334 18.94 12.29 16.71
C ARG A 334 18.09 13.15 17.66
N ASP A 335 18.51 14.37 17.91
CA ASP A 335 17.84 15.28 18.84
C ASP A 335 16.43 15.62 18.35
N GLN A 336 16.25 15.85 17.02
CA GLN A 336 14.92 16.07 16.44
C GLN A 336 13.97 14.88 16.64
N LEU A 337 14.51 13.65 16.65
CA LEU A 337 13.72 12.42 16.88
C LEU A 337 13.35 12.27 18.36
N VAL A 338 14.27 12.58 19.26
CA VAL A 338 14.02 12.60 20.72
C VAL A 338 13.01 13.69 21.09
N GLU A 339 13.04 14.83 20.42
CA GLU A 339 12.09 15.93 20.60
C GLU A 339 10.75 15.71 19.87
N LEU A 340 10.61 14.61 19.13
CA LEU A 340 9.42 14.28 18.33
C LEU A 340 9.06 15.34 17.28
N VAL A 341 10.05 15.96 16.63
CA VAL A 341 9.80 16.93 15.57
C VAL A 341 9.01 16.26 14.44
N PRO A 342 7.77 16.71 14.12
CA PRO A 342 6.88 15.96 13.24
C PRO A 342 7.45 15.65 11.86
N SER A 343 8.14 16.61 11.24
CA SER A 343 8.75 16.43 9.92
C SER A 343 9.91 15.41 9.94
N ALA A 344 10.69 15.37 11.04
CA ALA A 344 11.75 14.40 11.23
C ALA A 344 11.18 13.01 11.47
N MET A 345 10.15 12.88 12.31
CA MET A 345 9.45 11.62 12.56
C MET A 345 8.82 11.02 11.31
N THR A 346 8.19 11.85 10.46
CA THR A 346 7.60 11.40 9.18
C THR A 346 8.69 10.89 8.25
N ARG A 347 9.78 11.64 8.06
CA ARG A 347 10.89 11.23 7.20
C ARG A 347 11.56 9.96 7.72
N TRP A 348 11.75 9.86 9.04
CA TRP A 348 12.34 8.66 9.63
C TRP A 348 11.46 7.42 9.42
N ARG A 349 10.14 7.55 9.55
CA ARG A 349 9.20 6.49 9.22
C ARG A 349 9.36 6.00 7.78
N GLU A 350 9.46 6.92 6.84
CA GLU A 350 9.64 6.60 5.41
C GLU A 350 10.94 5.80 5.17
N GLU A 351 12.01 6.14 5.87
CA GLU A 351 13.28 5.42 5.80
C GLU A 351 13.21 4.05 6.49
N LEU A 352 12.57 3.95 7.65
CA LEU A 352 12.43 2.69 8.39
C LEU A 352 11.47 1.70 7.72
N ALA A 353 10.46 2.20 6.99
CA ALA A 353 9.44 1.38 6.34
C ALA A 353 10.01 0.31 5.37
N TRP A 354 11.24 0.47 4.92
CA TRP A 354 11.97 -0.53 4.13
C TRP A 354 12.38 -1.78 4.91
N SER A 355 12.48 -1.66 6.23
CA SER A 355 12.86 -2.77 7.11
C SER A 355 11.64 -3.52 7.67
N TRP A 356 10.45 -3.03 7.43
CA TRP A 356 9.18 -3.53 7.99
C TRP A 356 8.47 -4.58 7.14
#